data_13d500f759b2ceba3ee3a4e1dddffc13
#
_entry.id   13d500f759b2ceba3ee3a4e1dddffc13
#
_cell.length_a   1.000
_cell.length_b   1.000
_cell.length_c   1.000
_cell.angle_alpha   90.00
_cell.angle_beta   90.00
_cell.angle_gamma   90.00
#
_symmetry.space_group_name_H-M   'P 1'
#
loop_
_entity.id
_entity.type
_entity.pdbx_description
1 polymer ?
#
loop_
_entity_poly.entity_id
_entity_poly.type
_entity_poly.pdbx_seq_one_letter_code
_entity_poly.pdbx_strand_id
1 'polypeptide(L)'
;MADGTASTRAHPSRVALFKAIRTDRTGPVATRLLQLAHADAPFVRRGALNLLHDLAGERRWPEAVDAAAARLGDPDEAVRRQAAHSFGHHGEPAQVLAALGELTDPVVRTLLARALGPTAAQLTDDGLASVRFLAHLETLRAGPATRWHQLDTALLDDVREAAHHLDDLGRRWGRALYGLGREHETYALVARLLADPATRDIGADLAREACHDWRAAPVSLLPLLVRHRGRRVTPALDAALATAAISRAASRTHGSLLAEVPFAPSPRARQPASAPTAYDSTAAAALLATKPVGITRLAHAREIFAALLDAGPLTFRQAAQLYNLTFRRPGRSQAECAPLWLRHAGPAVLPRLLALMTPHLPDYAVGEYYLAGLARMGGHARPALPAVTALIDRRTRIPVNDSTRDAEMRLDESLLAAALTTRRAILADEGPQPHAQPSAPAQPTPPTHASPR
;
A
#
# COMPACT_ATOMS: atom_id res chain seq x y z
N MET A 1 9.24 -11.87 -34.50
CA MET A 1 8.58 -10.66 -33.98
C MET A 1 7.22 -10.37 -34.64
N ALA A 2 6.94 -10.97 -35.79
CA ALA A 2 5.64 -10.79 -36.46
C ALA A 2 4.48 -11.58 -35.82
N ASP A 3 4.78 -12.54 -34.93
CA ASP A 3 3.81 -13.43 -34.30
C ASP A 3 3.28 -12.95 -32.92
N GLY A 4 3.67 -11.75 -32.49
CA GLY A 4 3.23 -11.18 -31.21
C GLY A 4 3.86 -11.79 -29.94
N THR A 5 4.65 -12.88 -30.06
CA THR A 5 5.22 -13.60 -28.89
C THR A 5 6.27 -12.79 -28.14
N ALA A 6 6.88 -11.79 -28.80
CA ALA A 6 7.89 -10.90 -28.18
C ALA A 6 7.31 -9.85 -27.23
N SER A 7 5.99 -9.82 -27.03
CA SER A 7 5.35 -8.82 -26.14
C SER A 7 5.56 -9.08 -24.64
N THR A 8 5.89 -10.30 -24.23
CA THR A 8 6.18 -10.63 -22.84
C THR A 8 7.57 -10.14 -22.43
N ARG A 9 7.68 -9.48 -21.25
CA ARG A 9 8.94 -8.91 -20.74
C ARG A 9 10.11 -9.90 -20.68
N ALA A 10 9.83 -11.19 -20.48
CA ALA A 10 10.83 -12.24 -20.33
C ALA A 10 11.21 -12.97 -21.63
N HIS A 11 10.61 -12.60 -22.79
CA HIS A 11 10.90 -13.32 -24.04
C HIS A 11 12.35 -13.11 -24.50
N PRO A 12 13.11 -14.19 -24.84
CA PRO A 12 14.54 -14.07 -25.20
C PRO A 12 14.82 -13.10 -26.35
N SER A 13 13.96 -13.07 -27.37
CA SER A 13 14.10 -12.15 -28.50
C SER A 13 13.96 -10.68 -28.07
N ARG A 14 13.09 -10.38 -27.10
CA ARG A 14 12.95 -9.04 -26.53
C ARG A 14 14.22 -8.65 -25.76
N VAL A 15 14.74 -9.54 -24.93
CA VAL A 15 15.99 -9.30 -24.17
C VAL A 15 17.16 -9.04 -25.12
N ALA A 16 17.31 -9.83 -26.19
CA ALA A 16 18.35 -9.63 -27.20
C ALA A 16 18.20 -8.30 -27.94
N LEU A 17 16.96 -7.95 -28.33
CA LEU A 17 16.64 -6.66 -28.96
C LEU A 17 17.01 -5.48 -28.08
N PHE A 18 16.59 -5.52 -26.79
CA PHE A 18 16.87 -4.46 -25.84
C PHE A 18 18.37 -4.32 -25.59
N LYS A 19 19.11 -5.42 -25.48
CA LYS A 19 20.57 -5.41 -25.34
C LYS A 19 21.24 -4.76 -26.55
N ALA A 20 20.85 -5.11 -27.78
CA ALA A 20 21.40 -4.56 -29.01
C ALA A 20 21.18 -3.04 -29.10
N ILE A 21 19.95 -2.57 -28.85
CA ILE A 21 19.62 -1.14 -28.92
C ILE A 21 20.25 -0.33 -27.77
N ARG A 22 20.36 -0.90 -26.56
CA ARG A 22 21.10 -0.25 -25.45
C ARG A 22 22.57 -0.04 -25.77
N THR A 23 23.16 -0.96 -26.54
CA THR A 23 24.56 -0.88 -26.95
C THR A 23 24.76 0.16 -28.05
N ASP A 24 23.85 0.20 -29.03
CA ASP A 24 23.89 1.13 -30.15
C ASP A 24 22.49 1.56 -30.59
N ARG A 25 22.11 2.81 -30.24
CA ARG A 25 20.81 3.40 -30.57
C ARG A 25 20.73 3.94 -31.99
N THR A 26 21.87 4.09 -32.66
CA THR A 26 21.95 4.53 -34.05
C THR A 26 22.17 3.36 -35.02
N GLY A 27 22.37 2.17 -34.48
CA GLY A 27 22.64 0.97 -35.23
C GLY A 27 21.46 0.42 -36.03
N PRO A 28 21.70 -0.60 -36.85
CA PRO A 28 20.70 -1.11 -37.79
C PRO A 28 19.47 -1.70 -37.09
N VAL A 29 19.62 -2.24 -35.88
CA VAL A 29 18.50 -2.80 -35.10
C VAL A 29 17.56 -1.69 -34.62
N ALA A 30 18.12 -0.60 -34.11
CA ALA A 30 17.36 0.58 -33.67
C ALA A 30 16.64 1.25 -34.84
N THR A 31 17.38 1.47 -35.96
CA THR A 31 16.83 2.01 -37.20
C THR A 31 15.68 1.15 -37.73
N ARG A 32 15.82 -0.17 -37.72
CA ARG A 32 14.77 -1.08 -38.14
C ARG A 32 13.55 -1.01 -37.23
N LEU A 33 13.70 -0.89 -35.93
CA LEU A 33 12.58 -0.75 -34.99
C LEU A 33 11.81 0.56 -35.24
N LEU A 34 12.51 1.67 -35.47
CA LEU A 34 11.88 2.95 -35.84
C LEU A 34 11.12 2.83 -37.17
N GLN A 35 11.66 2.17 -38.19
CA GLN A 35 10.97 1.91 -39.46
C GLN A 35 9.70 1.07 -39.24
N LEU A 36 9.70 0.10 -38.34
CA LEU A 36 8.53 -0.72 -38.03
C LEU A 36 7.37 0.08 -37.41
N ALA A 37 7.65 1.21 -36.78
CA ALA A 37 6.61 2.14 -36.34
C ALA A 37 5.85 2.81 -37.52
N HIS A 38 6.35 2.67 -38.75
CA HIS A 38 5.74 3.16 -39.98
C HIS A 38 5.27 2.04 -40.94
N ALA A 39 5.29 0.77 -40.50
CA ALA A 39 4.88 -0.37 -41.28
C ALA A 39 3.38 -0.28 -41.71
N ASP A 40 3.01 -0.92 -42.83
CA ASP A 40 1.62 -0.93 -43.30
C ASP A 40 0.65 -1.60 -42.32
N ALA A 41 1.08 -2.70 -41.67
CA ALA A 41 0.23 -3.46 -40.78
C ALA A 41 0.10 -2.77 -39.40
N PRO A 42 -1.12 -2.44 -38.91
CA PRO A 42 -1.35 -1.73 -37.66
C PRO A 42 -0.75 -2.45 -36.44
N PHE A 43 -0.86 -3.78 -36.36
CA PHE A 43 -0.33 -4.55 -35.25
C PHE A 43 1.21 -4.46 -35.16
N VAL A 44 1.91 -4.32 -36.32
CA VAL A 44 3.36 -4.11 -36.37
C VAL A 44 3.71 -2.73 -35.85
N ARG A 45 3.01 -1.68 -36.32
CA ARG A 45 3.20 -0.30 -35.82
C ARG A 45 3.01 -0.22 -34.31
N ARG A 46 1.89 -0.77 -33.80
CA ARG A 46 1.61 -0.80 -32.35
C ARG A 46 2.68 -1.54 -31.57
N GLY A 47 3.11 -2.71 -32.06
CA GLY A 47 4.17 -3.51 -31.44
C GLY A 47 5.50 -2.75 -31.37
N ALA A 48 5.87 -2.07 -32.46
CA ALA A 48 7.07 -1.24 -32.51
C ALA A 48 7.00 -0.07 -31.52
N LEU A 49 5.88 0.67 -31.48
CA LEU A 49 5.66 1.78 -30.52
C LEU A 49 5.72 1.33 -29.08
N ASN A 50 5.19 0.14 -28.75
CA ASN A 50 5.27 -0.41 -27.39
C ASN A 50 6.74 -0.73 -27.00
N LEU A 51 7.53 -1.29 -27.91
CA LEU A 51 8.95 -1.56 -27.66
C LEU A 51 9.76 -0.26 -27.56
N LEU A 52 9.48 0.73 -28.41
CA LEU A 52 10.09 2.05 -28.33
C LEU A 52 9.76 2.77 -27.03
N HIS A 53 8.52 2.66 -26.54
CA HIS A 53 8.10 3.19 -25.24
C HIS A 53 8.96 2.64 -24.10
N ASP A 54 9.09 1.32 -23.99
CA ASP A 54 9.88 0.70 -22.94
C ASP A 54 11.37 1.09 -23.00
N LEU A 55 11.93 1.19 -24.21
CA LEU A 55 13.32 1.59 -24.44
C LEU A 55 13.57 3.07 -24.14
N ALA A 56 12.63 3.96 -24.45
CA ALA A 56 12.71 5.38 -24.14
C ALA A 56 12.64 5.65 -22.63
N GLY A 57 11.93 4.83 -21.87
CA GLY A 57 11.85 4.91 -20.41
C GLY A 57 13.17 4.67 -19.67
N GLU A 58 14.12 3.96 -20.29
CA GLU A 58 15.44 3.70 -19.69
C GLU A 58 16.42 4.85 -19.88
N ARG A 59 16.35 5.50 -21.02
CA ARG A 59 17.14 6.71 -21.39
C ARG A 59 16.35 7.47 -22.44
N ARG A 60 16.32 8.79 -22.33
CA ARG A 60 15.74 9.68 -23.32
C ARG A 60 16.18 9.30 -24.73
N TRP A 61 15.20 9.08 -25.63
CA TRP A 61 15.42 8.71 -27.01
C TRP A 61 14.51 9.54 -27.92
N PRO A 62 15.00 10.72 -28.42
CA PRO A 62 14.18 11.68 -29.19
C PRO A 62 13.50 11.04 -30.41
N GLU A 63 14.20 10.21 -31.17
CA GLU A 63 13.66 9.58 -32.38
C GLU A 63 12.51 8.62 -32.07
N ALA A 64 12.50 8.00 -30.90
CA ALA A 64 11.37 7.17 -30.45
C ALA A 64 10.16 8.04 -30.07
N VAL A 65 10.40 9.23 -29.50
CA VAL A 65 9.35 10.22 -29.17
C VAL A 65 8.77 10.78 -30.45
N ASP A 66 9.60 11.14 -31.44
CA ASP A 66 9.17 11.63 -32.75
C ASP A 66 8.36 10.59 -33.54
N ALA A 67 8.79 9.31 -33.50
CA ALA A 67 8.05 8.21 -34.10
C ALA A 67 6.66 8.02 -33.44
N ALA A 68 6.54 8.24 -32.14
CA ALA A 68 5.25 8.22 -31.45
C ALA A 68 4.39 9.43 -31.84
N ALA A 69 4.96 10.65 -31.85
CA ALA A 69 4.26 11.87 -32.26
C ALA A 69 3.67 11.75 -33.67
N ALA A 70 4.43 11.19 -34.62
CA ALA A 70 3.99 10.97 -36.02
C ALA A 70 2.81 9.99 -36.15
N ARG A 71 2.44 9.25 -35.10
CA ARG A 71 1.34 8.27 -35.05
C ARG A 71 0.13 8.70 -34.22
N LEU A 72 0.11 9.92 -33.73
CA LEU A 72 -1.06 10.45 -32.98
C LEU A 72 -2.32 10.54 -33.86
N GLY A 73 -2.17 10.72 -35.17
CA GLY A 73 -3.25 10.72 -36.16
C GLY A 73 -3.36 9.40 -36.94
N ASP A 74 -2.81 8.27 -36.47
CA ASP A 74 -2.87 6.99 -37.19
C ASP A 74 -4.32 6.55 -37.45
N PRO A 75 -4.65 5.97 -38.63
CA PRO A 75 -6.00 5.49 -38.94
C PRO A 75 -6.48 4.40 -37.94
N ASP A 76 -5.58 3.60 -37.39
CA ASP A 76 -5.91 2.55 -36.40
C ASP A 76 -5.94 3.13 -34.97
N GLU A 77 -7.06 2.96 -34.30
CA GLU A 77 -7.27 3.48 -32.92
C GLU A 77 -6.26 2.91 -31.92
N ALA A 78 -5.94 1.61 -32.00
CA ALA A 78 -5.01 1.00 -31.06
C ALA A 78 -3.58 1.52 -31.25
N VAL A 79 -3.21 1.88 -32.47
CA VAL A 79 -1.94 2.56 -32.78
C VAL A 79 -1.97 3.99 -32.22
N ARG A 80 -3.06 4.77 -32.44
CA ARG A 80 -3.19 6.12 -31.87
C ARG A 80 -3.09 6.11 -30.35
N ARG A 81 -3.78 5.19 -29.67
CA ARG A 81 -3.73 5.04 -28.21
C ARG A 81 -2.31 4.72 -27.72
N GLN A 82 -1.58 3.81 -28.39
CA GLN A 82 -0.21 3.48 -28.05
C GLN A 82 0.73 4.67 -28.31
N ALA A 83 0.54 5.38 -29.40
CA ALA A 83 1.29 6.59 -29.75
C ALA A 83 1.09 7.68 -28.68
N ALA A 84 -0.16 7.97 -28.32
CA ALA A 84 -0.49 8.95 -27.27
C ALA A 84 0.11 8.58 -25.92
N HIS A 85 0.06 7.30 -25.55
CA HIS A 85 0.69 6.81 -24.31
C HIS A 85 2.20 7.03 -24.34
N SER A 86 2.88 6.66 -25.44
CA SER A 86 4.32 6.78 -25.56
C SER A 86 4.77 8.24 -25.62
N PHE A 87 4.13 9.05 -26.45
CA PHE A 87 4.45 10.47 -26.63
C PHE A 87 4.15 11.27 -25.35
N GLY A 88 3.01 11.05 -24.70
CA GLY A 88 2.65 11.71 -23.47
C GLY A 88 3.62 11.40 -22.32
N HIS A 89 4.15 10.17 -22.27
CA HIS A 89 5.07 9.77 -21.20
C HIS A 89 6.51 10.25 -21.39
N HIS A 90 6.98 10.36 -22.64
CA HIS A 90 8.38 10.63 -22.95
C HIS A 90 8.61 11.98 -23.65
N GLY A 91 7.56 12.60 -24.20
CA GLY A 91 7.60 13.92 -24.80
C GLY A 91 7.78 15.02 -23.76
N GLU A 92 8.36 16.14 -24.19
CA GLU A 92 8.41 17.33 -23.35
C GLU A 92 7.01 17.91 -23.14
N PRO A 93 6.64 18.40 -21.95
CA PRO A 93 5.31 18.96 -21.71
C PRO A 93 4.87 20.02 -22.72
N ALA A 94 5.79 20.87 -23.18
CA ALA A 94 5.51 21.87 -24.20
C ALA A 94 5.13 21.25 -25.56
N GLN A 95 5.80 20.16 -25.96
CA GLN A 95 5.48 19.43 -27.21
C GLN A 95 4.11 18.75 -27.09
N VAL A 96 3.81 18.15 -25.93
CA VAL A 96 2.50 17.50 -25.68
C VAL A 96 1.37 18.52 -25.70
N LEU A 97 1.55 19.72 -25.10
CA LEU A 97 0.58 20.81 -25.15
C LEU A 97 0.35 21.33 -26.58
N ALA A 98 1.41 21.51 -27.36
CA ALA A 98 1.30 21.92 -28.77
C ALA A 98 0.49 20.89 -29.58
N ALA A 99 0.81 19.60 -29.43
CA ALA A 99 0.07 18.52 -30.09
C ALA A 99 -1.42 18.48 -29.68
N LEU A 100 -1.73 18.73 -28.40
CA LEU A 100 -3.12 18.81 -27.91
C LEU A 100 -3.93 19.89 -28.63
N GLY A 101 -3.31 21.04 -28.97
CA GLY A 101 -3.97 22.13 -29.69
C GLY A 101 -4.36 21.79 -31.13
N GLU A 102 -3.66 20.85 -31.76
CA GLU A 102 -3.85 20.46 -33.16
C GLU A 102 -4.75 19.22 -33.31
N LEU A 103 -4.88 18.39 -32.29
CA LEU A 103 -5.59 17.12 -32.35
C LEU A 103 -7.10 17.29 -32.09
N THR A 104 -7.91 16.54 -32.87
CA THR A 104 -9.38 16.51 -32.72
C THR A 104 -9.89 15.22 -32.08
N ASP A 105 -9.10 14.11 -32.11
CA ASP A 105 -9.51 12.82 -31.53
C ASP A 105 -9.62 12.93 -30.00
N PRO A 106 -10.83 12.74 -29.41
CA PRO A 106 -11.05 12.93 -27.98
C PRO A 106 -10.29 11.92 -27.11
N VAL A 107 -10.07 10.70 -27.62
CA VAL A 107 -9.34 9.66 -26.90
C VAL A 107 -7.86 10.02 -26.79
N VAL A 108 -7.26 10.43 -27.90
CA VAL A 108 -5.85 10.86 -27.96
C VAL A 108 -5.63 12.08 -27.09
N ARG A 109 -6.51 13.11 -27.19
CA ARG A 109 -6.45 14.33 -26.35
C ARG A 109 -6.52 14.00 -24.86
N THR A 110 -7.45 13.13 -24.47
CA THR A 110 -7.61 12.69 -23.07
C THR A 110 -6.35 11.98 -22.57
N LEU A 111 -5.74 11.10 -23.37
CA LEU A 111 -4.52 10.38 -22.99
C LEU A 111 -3.32 11.33 -22.85
N LEU A 112 -3.19 12.32 -23.72
CA LEU A 112 -2.12 13.32 -23.64
C LEU A 112 -2.32 14.26 -22.45
N ALA A 113 -3.52 14.76 -22.21
CA ALA A 113 -3.83 15.57 -21.02
C ALA A 113 -3.53 14.81 -19.71
N ARG A 114 -3.86 13.52 -19.70
CA ARG A 114 -3.54 12.63 -18.59
C ARG A 114 -2.04 12.52 -18.31
N ALA A 115 -1.23 12.50 -19.34
CA ALA A 115 0.22 12.34 -19.23
C ALA A 115 0.92 13.62 -18.77
N LEU A 116 0.33 14.79 -19.01
CA LEU A 116 0.87 16.09 -18.60
C LEU A 116 0.99 16.27 -17.07
N GLY A 117 0.21 15.50 -16.28
CA GLY A 117 0.22 15.65 -14.82
C GLY A 117 -0.07 17.11 -14.40
N PRO A 118 0.76 17.73 -13.52
CA PRO A 118 0.51 19.09 -13.04
C PRO A 118 0.42 20.15 -14.14
N THR A 119 1.08 19.94 -15.29
CA THR A 119 1.02 20.86 -16.44
C THR A 119 -0.38 20.91 -17.07
N ALA A 120 -1.20 19.86 -16.88
CA ALA A 120 -2.59 19.85 -17.36
C ALA A 120 -3.45 20.94 -16.72
N ALA A 121 -3.08 21.49 -15.55
CA ALA A 121 -3.84 22.52 -14.84
C ALA A 121 -4.14 23.79 -15.69
N GLN A 122 -3.37 24.02 -16.77
CA GLN A 122 -3.61 25.14 -17.69
C GLN A 122 -4.70 24.87 -18.75
N LEU A 123 -5.31 23.67 -18.76
CA LEU A 123 -6.30 23.21 -19.72
C LEU A 123 -7.75 23.27 -19.15
N THR A 124 -8.01 24.12 -18.18
CA THR A 124 -9.34 24.22 -17.53
C THR A 124 -10.45 24.72 -18.45
N ASP A 125 -10.11 25.44 -19.52
CA ASP A 125 -11.04 25.95 -20.52
C ASP A 125 -11.06 25.12 -21.81
N ASP A 126 -10.50 23.90 -21.80
CA ASP A 126 -10.49 23.03 -22.97
C ASP A 126 -11.91 22.67 -23.44
N GLY A 127 -12.11 22.53 -24.75
CA GLY A 127 -13.41 22.16 -25.33
C GLY A 127 -13.90 20.77 -24.91
N LEU A 128 -12.99 19.85 -24.51
CA LEU A 128 -13.31 18.48 -24.15
C LEU A 128 -13.43 18.29 -22.63
N ALA A 129 -14.58 17.86 -22.13
CA ALA A 129 -14.86 17.70 -20.71
C ALA A 129 -13.87 16.76 -19.99
N SER A 130 -13.39 15.69 -20.64
CA SER A 130 -12.38 14.81 -20.05
C SER A 130 -11.03 15.49 -19.84
N VAL A 131 -10.65 16.42 -20.72
CA VAL A 131 -9.43 17.23 -20.58
C VAL A 131 -9.61 18.26 -19.46
N ARG A 132 -10.75 19.00 -19.46
CA ARG A 132 -11.08 19.94 -18.36
C ARG A 132 -11.13 19.24 -17.01
N PHE A 133 -11.75 18.05 -16.93
CA PHE A 133 -11.79 17.25 -15.71
C PHE A 133 -10.40 16.95 -15.18
N LEU A 134 -9.47 16.51 -16.03
CA LEU A 134 -8.07 16.25 -15.65
C LEU A 134 -7.38 17.53 -15.21
N ALA A 135 -7.59 18.65 -15.90
CA ALA A 135 -7.04 19.94 -15.56
C ALA A 135 -7.53 20.43 -14.18
N HIS A 136 -8.83 20.33 -13.90
CA HIS A 136 -9.41 20.67 -12.61
C HIS A 136 -8.91 19.77 -11.48
N LEU A 137 -8.67 18.46 -11.73
CA LEU A 137 -8.05 17.58 -10.74
C LEU A 137 -6.63 18.03 -10.38
N GLU A 138 -5.82 18.45 -11.35
CA GLU A 138 -4.47 18.93 -11.08
C GLU A 138 -4.49 20.30 -10.39
N THR A 139 -5.44 21.17 -10.74
CA THR A 139 -5.69 22.43 -10.02
C THR A 139 -6.11 22.17 -8.57
N LEU A 140 -6.95 21.16 -8.34
CA LEU A 140 -7.35 20.73 -6.99
C LEU A 140 -6.13 20.25 -6.17
N ARG A 141 -5.20 19.52 -6.78
CA ARG A 141 -3.97 19.06 -6.12
C ARG A 141 -3.00 20.19 -5.79
N ALA A 142 -2.88 21.17 -6.67
CA ALA A 142 -1.93 22.27 -6.54
C ALA A 142 -2.47 23.46 -5.76
N GLY A 143 -3.79 23.58 -5.63
CA GLY A 143 -4.46 24.77 -5.08
C GLY A 143 -4.56 24.78 -3.56
N PRO A 144 -4.73 25.98 -2.97
CA PRO A 144 -5.02 26.11 -1.55
C PRO A 144 -6.41 25.56 -1.22
N ALA A 145 -6.55 25.00 -0.02
CA ALA A 145 -7.78 24.34 0.48
C ALA A 145 -9.06 25.21 0.34
N THR A 146 -8.92 26.52 0.33
CA THR A 146 -10.05 27.48 0.26
C THR A 146 -10.80 27.50 -1.08
N ARG A 147 -10.25 26.94 -2.16
CA ARG A 147 -10.89 26.90 -3.50
C ARG A 147 -11.61 25.60 -3.81
N TRP A 148 -11.59 24.63 -2.91
CA TRP A 148 -12.07 23.28 -3.17
C TRP A 148 -13.53 23.19 -3.58
N HIS A 149 -14.44 23.94 -2.96
CA HIS A 149 -15.87 23.89 -3.30
C HIS A 149 -16.16 24.31 -4.75
N GLN A 150 -15.45 25.30 -5.26
CA GLN A 150 -15.59 25.72 -6.65
C GLN A 150 -15.07 24.68 -7.63
N LEU A 151 -13.90 24.07 -7.32
CA LEU A 151 -13.29 23.03 -8.14
C LEU A 151 -14.12 21.75 -8.11
N ASP A 152 -14.67 21.35 -6.95
CA ASP A 152 -15.55 20.19 -6.88
C ASP A 152 -16.84 20.39 -7.70
N THR A 153 -17.37 21.62 -7.77
CA THR A 153 -18.53 21.93 -8.64
C THR A 153 -18.15 21.80 -10.12
N ALA A 154 -17.02 22.38 -10.54
CA ALA A 154 -16.55 22.27 -11.92
C ALA A 154 -16.31 20.81 -12.33
N LEU A 155 -15.71 20.00 -11.44
CA LEU A 155 -15.53 18.57 -11.67
C LEU A 155 -16.86 17.82 -11.81
N LEU A 156 -17.87 18.19 -11.03
CA LEU A 156 -19.21 17.59 -11.13
C LEU A 156 -19.92 17.94 -12.44
N ASP A 157 -19.74 19.16 -12.93
CA ASP A 157 -20.36 19.59 -14.19
C ASP A 157 -19.81 18.81 -15.38
N ASP A 158 -18.50 18.53 -15.38
CA ASP A 158 -17.82 17.80 -16.46
C ASP A 158 -17.91 16.27 -16.33
N VAL A 159 -18.24 15.73 -15.16
CA VAL A 159 -18.08 14.30 -14.86
C VAL A 159 -18.89 13.36 -15.77
N ARG A 160 -20.11 13.79 -16.15
CA ARG A 160 -20.98 12.96 -17.00
C ARG A 160 -20.40 12.78 -18.39
N GLU A 161 -19.92 13.86 -18.99
CA GLU A 161 -19.33 13.85 -20.32
C GLU A 161 -17.94 13.21 -20.31
N ALA A 162 -17.13 13.52 -19.30
CA ALA A 162 -15.81 12.94 -19.12
C ALA A 162 -15.84 11.41 -18.99
N ALA A 163 -16.92 10.84 -18.45
CA ALA A 163 -17.10 9.39 -18.32
C ALA A 163 -17.13 8.65 -19.67
N HIS A 164 -17.45 9.32 -20.77
CA HIS A 164 -17.38 8.72 -22.10
C HIS A 164 -15.96 8.46 -22.58
N HIS A 165 -14.96 9.12 -21.98
CA HIS A 165 -13.56 9.06 -22.42
C HIS A 165 -12.58 8.61 -21.31
N LEU A 166 -13.05 8.50 -20.05
CA LEU A 166 -12.25 8.12 -18.89
C LEU A 166 -12.93 7.00 -18.11
N ASP A 167 -12.37 5.79 -18.18
CA ASP A 167 -12.90 4.62 -17.47
C ASP A 167 -12.57 4.62 -15.96
N ASP A 168 -11.67 5.52 -15.52
CA ASP A 168 -11.11 5.50 -14.17
C ASP A 168 -11.34 6.81 -13.37
N LEU A 169 -12.41 7.53 -13.72
CA LEU A 169 -12.79 8.81 -13.12
C LEU A 169 -12.84 8.77 -11.58
N GLY A 170 -13.62 7.86 -11.02
CA GLY A 170 -13.78 7.70 -9.57
C GLY A 170 -12.45 7.44 -8.89
N ARG A 171 -11.61 6.58 -9.48
CA ARG A 171 -10.27 6.27 -8.96
C ARG A 171 -9.34 7.49 -8.98
N ARG A 172 -9.36 8.29 -10.06
CA ARG A 172 -8.53 9.50 -10.17
C ARG A 172 -8.93 10.55 -9.16
N TRP A 173 -10.22 10.77 -9.06
CA TRP A 173 -10.77 11.71 -8.09
C TRP A 173 -10.45 11.28 -6.66
N GLY A 174 -10.66 9.99 -6.36
CA GLY A 174 -10.32 9.40 -5.06
C GLY A 174 -8.85 9.63 -4.68
N ARG A 175 -7.92 9.37 -5.60
CA ARG A 175 -6.49 9.62 -5.36
C ARG A 175 -6.15 11.09 -5.10
N ALA A 176 -6.81 12.03 -5.82
CA ALA A 176 -6.62 13.45 -5.58
C ALA A 176 -7.10 13.84 -4.19
N LEU A 177 -8.31 13.43 -3.81
CA LEU A 177 -8.89 13.70 -2.49
C LEU A 177 -8.11 13.04 -1.34
N TYR A 178 -7.62 11.81 -1.56
CA TYR A 178 -6.74 11.13 -0.60
C TYR A 178 -5.43 11.88 -0.37
N GLY A 179 -4.76 12.30 -1.42
CA GLY A 179 -3.52 13.08 -1.34
C GLY A 179 -3.69 14.40 -0.57
N LEU A 180 -4.91 14.95 -0.57
CA LEU A 180 -5.29 16.17 0.17
C LEU A 180 -5.86 15.86 1.57
N GLY A 181 -6.00 14.61 1.96
CA GLY A 181 -6.56 14.21 3.25
C GLY A 181 -8.05 14.53 3.42
N ARG A 182 -8.82 14.67 2.33
CA ARG A 182 -10.22 15.08 2.31
C ARG A 182 -11.20 13.90 2.47
N GLU A 183 -11.13 13.23 3.60
CA GLU A 183 -11.94 12.03 3.88
C GLU A 183 -13.44 12.30 3.90
N HIS A 184 -13.88 13.29 4.69
CA HIS A 184 -15.32 13.58 4.86
C HIS A 184 -15.96 14.15 3.61
N GLU A 185 -15.25 14.99 2.90
CA GLU A 185 -15.69 15.55 1.62
C GLU A 185 -15.83 14.44 0.57
N THR A 186 -14.93 13.45 0.59
CA THR A 186 -15.06 12.26 -0.27
C THR A 186 -16.35 11.51 0.00
N TYR A 187 -16.75 11.34 1.27
CA TYR A 187 -18.01 10.67 1.61
C TYR A 187 -19.24 11.47 1.14
N ALA A 188 -19.22 12.79 1.30
CA ALA A 188 -20.28 13.66 0.80
C ALA A 188 -20.38 13.61 -0.73
N LEU A 189 -19.25 13.60 -1.43
CA LEU A 189 -19.18 13.49 -2.88
C LEU A 189 -19.72 12.15 -3.37
N VAL A 190 -19.33 11.05 -2.72
CA VAL A 190 -19.87 9.69 -3.00
C VAL A 190 -21.39 9.70 -2.88
N ALA A 191 -21.96 10.30 -1.81
CA ALA A 191 -23.40 10.36 -1.63
C ALA A 191 -24.10 11.12 -2.77
N ARG A 192 -23.52 12.23 -3.25
CA ARG A 192 -24.05 13.01 -4.39
C ARG A 192 -24.01 12.22 -5.70
N LEU A 193 -22.87 11.57 -6.01
CA LEU A 193 -22.69 10.80 -7.24
C LEU A 193 -23.59 9.56 -7.27
N LEU A 194 -23.77 8.88 -6.14
CA LEU A 194 -24.65 7.70 -6.05
C LEU A 194 -26.13 8.07 -6.23
N ALA A 195 -26.54 9.26 -5.85
CA ALA A 195 -27.92 9.72 -5.98
C ALA A 195 -28.37 9.94 -7.43
N ASP A 196 -27.44 10.27 -8.32
CA ASP A 196 -27.71 10.47 -9.75
C ASP A 196 -27.44 9.16 -10.54
N PRO A 197 -28.45 8.62 -11.24
CA PRO A 197 -28.27 7.40 -12.05
C PRO A 197 -27.15 7.50 -13.09
N ALA A 198 -26.87 8.70 -13.64
CA ALA A 198 -25.85 8.91 -14.68
C ALA A 198 -24.42 8.87 -14.12
N THR A 199 -24.23 9.17 -12.83
CA THR A 199 -22.91 9.21 -12.18
C THR A 199 -22.73 8.14 -11.11
N ARG A 200 -23.72 7.26 -10.93
CA ARG A 200 -23.77 6.24 -9.87
C ARG A 200 -22.54 5.32 -9.86
N ASP A 201 -22.12 4.85 -11.03
CA ASP A 201 -20.96 3.96 -11.15
C ASP A 201 -19.66 4.67 -10.78
N ILE A 202 -19.55 5.94 -11.12
CA ILE A 202 -18.42 6.79 -10.73
C ILE A 202 -18.40 6.97 -9.19
N GLY A 203 -19.59 7.19 -8.60
CA GLY A 203 -19.75 7.24 -7.14
C GLY A 203 -19.38 5.93 -6.46
N ALA A 204 -19.71 4.78 -7.05
CA ALA A 204 -19.33 3.47 -6.55
C ALA A 204 -17.81 3.24 -6.64
N ASP A 205 -17.19 3.61 -7.75
CA ASP A 205 -15.73 3.53 -7.90
C ASP A 205 -15.01 4.45 -6.91
N LEU A 206 -15.51 5.67 -6.72
CA LEU A 206 -14.96 6.59 -5.71
C LEU A 206 -15.11 6.03 -4.29
N ALA A 207 -16.25 5.41 -3.98
CA ALA A 207 -16.48 4.75 -2.69
C ALA A 207 -15.51 3.59 -2.47
N ARG A 208 -15.24 2.81 -3.50
CA ARG A 208 -14.28 1.71 -3.48
C ARG A 208 -12.87 2.21 -3.21
N GLU A 209 -12.42 3.27 -3.89
CA GLU A 209 -11.12 3.91 -3.62
C GLU A 209 -11.06 4.46 -2.18
N ALA A 210 -12.12 5.12 -1.71
CA ALA A 210 -12.20 5.59 -0.33
C ALA A 210 -12.04 4.44 0.69
N CYS A 211 -12.66 3.29 0.45
CA CYS A 211 -12.51 2.10 1.31
C CYS A 211 -11.08 1.54 1.31
N HIS A 212 -10.37 1.66 0.19
CA HIS A 212 -8.97 1.26 0.12
C HIS A 212 -8.03 2.23 0.87
N ASP A 213 -8.38 3.51 0.93
CA ASP A 213 -7.50 4.56 1.44
C ASP A 213 -7.74 4.88 2.92
N TRP A 214 -9.01 4.88 3.38
CA TRP A 214 -9.37 5.25 4.75
C TRP A 214 -10.02 4.11 5.52
N ARG A 215 -9.58 3.92 6.76
CA ARG A 215 -10.10 2.85 7.64
C ARG A 215 -11.55 3.04 8.05
N ALA A 216 -12.03 4.28 8.16
CA ALA A 216 -13.42 4.57 8.53
C ALA A 216 -14.39 4.51 7.33
N ALA A 217 -13.90 4.62 6.09
CA ALA A 217 -14.74 4.66 4.90
C ALA A 217 -15.72 3.48 4.77
N PRO A 218 -15.33 2.22 4.99
CA PRO A 218 -16.25 1.10 4.90
C PRO A 218 -17.46 1.22 5.84
N VAL A 219 -17.23 1.69 7.07
CA VAL A 219 -18.32 1.90 8.06
C VAL A 219 -19.25 3.02 7.61
N SER A 220 -18.71 4.11 7.09
CA SER A 220 -19.49 5.29 6.68
C SER A 220 -20.22 5.08 5.36
N LEU A 221 -19.62 4.38 4.41
CA LEU A 221 -20.14 4.27 3.03
C LEU A 221 -21.02 3.04 2.79
N LEU A 222 -20.85 1.95 3.56
CA LEU A 222 -21.64 0.72 3.36
C LEU A 222 -23.16 0.97 3.38
N PRO A 223 -23.74 1.75 4.31
CA PRO A 223 -25.18 2.03 4.29
C PRO A 223 -25.64 2.78 3.04
N LEU A 224 -24.81 3.67 2.50
CA LEU A 224 -25.08 4.40 1.26
C LEU A 224 -25.08 3.45 0.06
N LEU A 225 -24.05 2.61 -0.05
CA LEU A 225 -23.92 1.63 -1.13
C LEU A 225 -25.10 0.65 -1.14
N VAL A 226 -25.49 0.12 0.01
CA VAL A 226 -26.66 -0.80 0.14
C VAL A 226 -27.95 -0.09 -0.26
N ARG A 227 -28.18 1.15 0.19
CA ARG A 227 -29.36 1.95 -0.18
C ARG A 227 -29.50 2.13 -1.70
N HIS A 228 -28.40 2.39 -2.39
CA HIS A 228 -28.38 2.64 -3.84
C HIS A 228 -28.25 1.39 -4.70
N ARG A 229 -28.10 0.21 -4.08
CA ARG A 229 -28.04 -1.07 -4.78
C ARG A 229 -29.29 -1.32 -5.63
N GLY A 230 -30.50 -1.08 -5.06
CA GLY A 230 -31.78 -1.15 -5.77
C GLY A 230 -32.02 -2.46 -6.52
N ARG A 231 -32.90 -2.42 -7.54
CA ARG A 231 -33.20 -3.57 -8.42
C ARG A 231 -32.20 -3.73 -9.59
N ARG A 232 -31.43 -2.69 -9.91
CA ARG A 232 -30.37 -2.72 -10.95
C ARG A 232 -29.01 -2.61 -10.26
N VAL A 233 -28.36 -3.72 -10.15
CA VAL A 233 -27.00 -3.80 -9.60
C VAL A 233 -26.03 -3.59 -10.75
N THR A 234 -25.11 -2.66 -10.58
CA THR A 234 -24.01 -2.45 -11.54
C THR A 234 -22.76 -3.16 -11.04
N PRO A 235 -21.84 -3.60 -11.94
CA PRO A 235 -20.58 -4.21 -11.54
C PRO A 235 -19.74 -3.32 -10.62
N ALA A 236 -19.77 -2.00 -10.84
CA ALA A 236 -19.05 -1.02 -10.01
C ALA A 236 -19.59 -1.01 -8.57
N LEU A 237 -20.92 -1.02 -8.41
CA LEU A 237 -21.57 -1.01 -7.11
C LEU A 237 -21.34 -2.33 -6.35
N ASP A 238 -21.42 -3.48 -7.04
CA ASP A 238 -21.09 -4.76 -6.43
C ASP A 238 -19.62 -4.83 -5.98
N ALA A 239 -18.69 -4.33 -6.80
CA ALA A 239 -17.29 -4.27 -6.44
C ALA A 239 -17.05 -3.37 -5.22
N ALA A 240 -17.72 -2.22 -5.13
CA ALA A 240 -17.62 -1.33 -3.99
C ALA A 240 -18.16 -1.96 -2.70
N LEU A 241 -19.33 -2.65 -2.80
CA LEU A 241 -19.90 -3.40 -1.67
C LEU A 241 -18.99 -4.53 -1.21
N ALA A 242 -18.44 -5.31 -2.15
CA ALA A 242 -17.49 -6.39 -1.84
C ALA A 242 -16.23 -5.85 -1.14
N THR A 243 -15.70 -4.71 -1.59
CA THR A 243 -14.56 -4.06 -0.95
C THR A 243 -14.92 -3.56 0.44
N ALA A 244 -16.05 -2.87 0.63
CA ALA A 244 -16.48 -2.39 1.95
C ALA A 244 -16.66 -3.55 2.94
N ALA A 245 -17.15 -4.71 2.48
CA ALA A 245 -17.34 -5.91 3.28
C ALA A 245 -16.02 -6.57 3.78
N ILE A 246 -14.86 -6.20 3.23
CA ILE A 246 -13.56 -6.66 3.74
C ILE A 246 -13.33 -6.14 5.16
N SER A 247 -13.85 -4.95 5.50
CA SER A 247 -13.63 -4.34 6.80
C SER A 247 -14.35 -5.06 7.94
N ARG A 248 -13.57 -5.48 8.93
CA ARG A 248 -14.10 -6.09 10.16
C ARG A 248 -14.95 -5.11 10.98
N ALA A 249 -14.61 -3.82 10.92
CA ALA A 249 -15.39 -2.78 11.59
C ALA A 249 -16.78 -2.63 10.94
N ALA A 250 -16.84 -2.55 9.60
CA ALA A 250 -18.08 -2.50 8.86
C ALA A 250 -18.95 -3.76 9.10
N SER A 251 -18.33 -4.95 9.11
CA SER A 251 -19.01 -6.21 9.39
C SER A 251 -19.62 -6.26 10.79
N ARG A 252 -18.94 -5.71 11.80
CA ARG A 252 -19.48 -5.63 13.17
C ARG A 252 -20.60 -4.59 13.31
N THR A 253 -20.47 -3.46 12.65
CA THR A 253 -21.42 -2.35 12.78
C THR A 253 -22.67 -2.56 11.92
N HIS A 254 -22.51 -3.18 10.74
CA HIS A 254 -23.56 -3.31 9.73
C HIS A 254 -23.76 -4.75 9.24
N GLY A 255 -23.56 -5.74 10.13
CA GLY A 255 -23.65 -7.17 9.77
C GLY A 255 -24.97 -7.58 9.17
N SER A 256 -26.09 -7.00 9.63
CA SER A 256 -27.42 -7.24 9.06
C SER A 256 -27.52 -6.78 7.60
N LEU A 257 -26.95 -5.62 7.27
CA LEU A 257 -26.93 -5.11 5.89
C LEU A 257 -26.06 -5.97 4.97
N LEU A 258 -24.95 -6.51 5.49
CA LEU A 258 -24.07 -7.39 4.73
C LEU A 258 -24.68 -8.77 4.46
N ALA A 259 -25.57 -9.26 5.34
CA ALA A 259 -26.28 -10.51 5.14
C ALA A 259 -27.21 -10.47 3.91
N GLU A 260 -27.65 -9.27 3.52
CA GLU A 260 -28.50 -9.04 2.33
C GLU A 260 -27.68 -8.92 1.03
N VAL A 261 -26.32 -8.90 1.12
CA VAL A 261 -25.42 -8.76 -0.04
C VAL A 261 -24.97 -10.15 -0.50
N PRO A 262 -25.44 -10.66 -1.67
CA PRO A 262 -25.18 -12.04 -2.10
C PRO A 262 -23.72 -12.38 -2.39
N PHE A 263 -22.83 -11.39 -2.45
CA PHE A 263 -21.42 -11.54 -2.75
C PHE A 263 -20.49 -11.12 -1.61
N ALA A 264 -21.02 -10.94 -0.38
CA ALA A 264 -20.15 -10.69 0.76
C ALA A 264 -19.10 -11.82 0.82
N PRO A 265 -17.80 -11.55 0.63
CA PRO A 265 -16.80 -12.61 0.71
C PRO A 265 -16.87 -13.17 2.12
N SER A 266 -17.24 -14.44 2.24
CA SER A 266 -17.11 -15.14 3.51
C SER A 266 -15.71 -14.86 4.03
N PRO A 267 -15.54 -14.41 5.27
CA PRO A 267 -14.21 -14.28 5.84
C PRO A 267 -13.57 -15.66 5.71
N ARG A 268 -12.58 -15.78 4.81
CA ARG A 268 -11.79 -17.02 4.72
C ARG A 268 -11.26 -17.26 6.10
N ALA A 269 -11.85 -18.22 6.78
CA ALA A 269 -11.32 -18.71 8.03
C ALA A 269 -9.85 -19.02 7.75
N ARG A 270 -8.93 -18.29 8.38
CA ARG A 270 -7.53 -18.71 8.37
C ARG A 270 -7.56 -20.18 8.75
N GLN A 271 -7.00 -21.04 7.90
CA GLN A 271 -6.75 -22.41 8.31
C GLN A 271 -6.09 -22.34 9.68
N PRO A 272 -6.61 -23.04 10.68
CA PRO A 272 -5.98 -23.04 11.99
C PRO A 272 -4.50 -23.36 11.77
N ALA A 273 -3.65 -22.51 12.32
CA ALA A 273 -2.21 -22.78 12.33
C ALA A 273 -2.02 -24.20 12.83
N SER A 274 -1.23 -25.00 12.11
CA SER A 274 -0.88 -26.36 12.52
C SER A 274 -0.59 -26.37 14.01
N ALA A 275 -1.11 -27.37 14.72
CA ALA A 275 -0.91 -27.45 16.17
C ALA A 275 0.57 -27.21 16.49
N PRO A 276 0.89 -26.41 17.50
CA PRO A 276 2.28 -26.11 17.82
C PRO A 276 3.00 -27.42 18.10
N THR A 277 4.12 -27.64 17.43
CA THR A 277 4.98 -28.79 17.71
C THR A 277 5.51 -28.63 19.13
N ALA A 278 5.10 -29.52 20.03
CA ALA A 278 5.64 -29.54 21.39
C ALA A 278 7.07 -30.11 21.34
N TYR A 279 8.04 -29.31 21.75
CA TYR A 279 9.40 -29.77 21.97
C TYR A 279 9.58 -30.05 23.48
N ASP A 280 10.14 -31.23 23.82
CA ASP A 280 10.74 -31.38 25.14
C ASP A 280 12.15 -30.74 25.18
N SER A 281 12.68 -30.46 26.35
CA SER A 281 13.97 -29.79 26.50
C SER A 281 15.14 -30.60 25.94
N THR A 282 15.07 -31.94 25.94
CA THR A 282 16.10 -32.82 25.42
C THR A 282 16.18 -32.76 23.92
N ALA A 283 15.01 -32.88 23.22
CA ALA A 283 14.93 -32.75 21.79
C ALA A 283 15.34 -31.34 21.32
N ALA A 284 14.91 -30.30 22.05
CA ALA A 284 15.30 -28.92 21.79
C ALA A 284 16.83 -28.72 21.91
N ALA A 285 17.44 -29.25 22.96
CA ALA A 285 18.89 -29.19 23.15
C ALA A 285 19.67 -29.95 22.07
N ALA A 286 19.22 -31.15 21.70
CA ALA A 286 19.83 -31.95 20.64
C ALA A 286 19.75 -31.23 19.28
N LEU A 287 18.60 -30.63 18.95
CA LEU A 287 18.43 -29.86 17.73
C LEU A 287 19.37 -28.65 17.67
N LEU A 288 19.48 -27.88 18.76
CA LEU A 288 20.36 -26.71 18.81
C LEU A 288 21.85 -27.08 18.80
N ALA A 289 22.22 -28.25 19.28
CA ALA A 289 23.60 -28.74 19.21
C ALA A 289 24.09 -28.92 17.76
N THR A 290 23.18 -29.24 16.83
CA THR A 290 23.48 -29.36 15.40
C THR A 290 23.54 -28.01 14.66
N LYS A 291 23.09 -26.92 15.27
CA LYS A 291 23.03 -25.60 14.63
C LYS A 291 24.24 -24.72 15.00
N PRO A 292 24.73 -23.89 14.10
CA PRO A 292 25.81 -22.95 14.40
C PRO A 292 25.39 -21.94 15.45
N VAL A 293 26.35 -21.43 16.21
CA VAL A 293 26.10 -20.36 17.20
C VAL A 293 25.55 -19.09 16.52
N GLY A 294 26.06 -18.74 15.34
CA GLY A 294 25.68 -17.56 14.56
C GLY A 294 24.36 -17.69 13.81
N ILE A 295 23.47 -18.63 14.15
CA ILE A 295 22.19 -18.82 13.49
C ILE A 295 21.32 -17.55 13.56
N THR A 296 20.70 -17.15 12.44
CA THR A 296 19.84 -15.98 12.36
C THR A 296 18.39 -16.30 11.98
N ARG A 297 18.11 -17.58 11.64
CA ARG A 297 16.76 -18.09 11.36
C ARG A 297 16.67 -19.53 11.88
N LEU A 298 15.56 -19.82 12.56
CA LEU A 298 15.27 -21.16 13.05
C LEU A 298 13.75 -21.36 13.03
N ALA A 299 13.31 -22.44 12.37
CA ALA A 299 11.92 -22.85 12.44
C ALA A 299 11.59 -23.26 13.90
N HIS A 300 10.39 -22.91 14.36
CA HIS A 300 9.96 -23.20 15.74
C HIS A 300 10.89 -22.67 16.83
N ALA A 301 11.64 -21.59 16.55
CA ALA A 301 12.58 -21.00 17.51
C ALA A 301 11.92 -20.72 18.86
N ARG A 302 10.69 -20.21 18.83
CA ARG A 302 9.93 -19.90 20.06
C ARG A 302 9.71 -21.14 20.91
N GLU A 303 9.20 -22.23 20.32
CA GLU A 303 8.84 -23.45 21.00
C GLU A 303 10.09 -24.11 21.57
N ILE A 304 11.18 -24.14 20.79
CA ILE A 304 12.48 -24.72 21.18
C ILE A 304 13.07 -23.99 22.41
N PHE A 305 13.18 -22.66 22.34
CA PHE A 305 13.76 -21.90 23.44
C PHE A 305 12.83 -21.77 24.66
N ALA A 306 11.50 -21.81 24.45
CA ALA A 306 10.56 -21.89 25.56
C ALA A 306 10.77 -23.19 26.37
N ALA A 307 10.83 -24.35 25.71
CA ALA A 307 11.07 -25.63 26.35
C ALA A 307 12.40 -25.67 27.13
N LEU A 308 13.46 -25.06 26.60
CA LEU A 308 14.73 -24.96 27.29
C LEU A 308 14.68 -24.05 28.51
N LEU A 309 14.04 -22.89 28.41
CA LEU A 309 13.90 -21.95 29.53
C LEU A 309 12.96 -22.46 30.63
N ASP A 310 11.99 -23.32 30.29
CA ASP A 310 11.11 -23.98 31.24
C ASP A 310 11.86 -25.08 31.98
N ALA A 311 12.85 -25.72 31.37
CA ALA A 311 13.70 -26.73 32.01
C ALA A 311 14.82 -26.14 32.89
N GLY A 312 15.22 -24.88 32.65
CA GLY A 312 16.24 -24.21 33.44
C GLY A 312 17.02 -23.12 32.68
N PRO A 313 18.13 -22.65 33.26
CA PRO A 313 18.96 -21.63 32.60
C PRO A 313 19.62 -22.17 31.33
N LEU A 314 19.69 -21.30 30.32
CA LEU A 314 20.35 -21.65 29.04
C LEU A 314 21.86 -21.80 29.25
N THR A 315 22.46 -22.78 28.54
CA THR A 315 23.91 -22.84 28.42
C THR A 315 24.43 -21.64 27.64
N PHE A 316 25.73 -21.31 27.79
CA PHE A 316 26.37 -20.20 27.05
C PHE A 316 26.14 -20.27 25.55
N ARG A 317 26.25 -21.46 24.96
CA ARG A 317 26.02 -21.70 23.53
C ARG A 317 24.55 -21.42 23.14
N GLN A 318 23.60 -21.92 23.91
CA GLN A 318 22.15 -21.69 23.65
C GLN A 318 21.78 -20.20 23.81
N ALA A 319 22.31 -19.54 24.86
CA ALA A 319 22.12 -18.10 25.05
C ALA A 319 22.69 -17.29 23.88
N ALA A 320 23.88 -17.65 23.37
CA ALA A 320 24.48 -17.01 22.20
C ALA A 320 23.63 -17.23 20.91
N GLN A 321 23.04 -18.42 20.74
CA GLN A 321 22.11 -18.70 19.63
C GLN A 321 20.83 -17.87 19.74
N LEU A 322 20.22 -17.81 20.93
CA LEU A 322 19.04 -16.99 21.19
C LEU A 322 19.33 -15.49 20.95
N TYR A 323 20.50 -15.01 21.42
CA TYR A 323 20.96 -13.65 21.16
C TYR A 323 21.03 -13.35 19.66
N ASN A 324 21.64 -14.23 18.86
CA ASN A 324 21.76 -14.02 17.41
C ASN A 324 20.40 -14.01 16.71
N LEU A 325 19.46 -14.86 17.10
CA LEU A 325 18.09 -14.87 16.59
C LEU A 325 17.35 -13.57 16.95
N THR A 326 17.62 -12.99 18.11
CA THR A 326 16.95 -11.78 18.62
C THR A 326 17.55 -10.50 18.02
N PHE A 327 18.88 -10.41 17.83
CA PHE A 327 19.52 -9.11 17.58
C PHE A 327 20.17 -8.97 16.20
N ARG A 328 20.42 -10.04 15.47
CA ARG A 328 21.20 -9.94 14.22
C ARG A 328 20.41 -9.63 12.97
N ARG A 329 19.13 -10.02 12.91
CA ARG A 329 18.32 -9.86 11.71
C ARG A 329 16.87 -9.55 12.03
N PRO A 330 16.33 -8.46 11.49
CA PRO A 330 14.89 -8.18 11.57
C PRO A 330 14.05 -9.30 10.95
N GLY A 331 12.86 -9.53 11.49
CA GLY A 331 11.88 -10.46 10.97
C GLY A 331 11.27 -11.37 12.03
N ARG A 332 10.62 -12.44 11.57
CA ARG A 332 9.84 -13.35 12.42
C ARG A 332 10.65 -13.92 13.61
N SER A 333 11.86 -14.43 13.35
CA SER A 333 12.70 -15.02 14.42
C SER A 333 13.04 -14.02 15.51
N GLN A 334 13.34 -12.76 15.16
CA GLN A 334 13.56 -11.69 16.11
C GLN A 334 12.32 -11.46 16.98
N ALA A 335 11.16 -11.29 16.36
CA ALA A 335 9.91 -11.03 17.05
C ALA A 335 9.48 -12.18 17.98
N GLU A 336 9.71 -13.42 17.57
CA GLU A 336 9.41 -14.62 18.37
C GLU A 336 10.39 -14.85 19.51
N CYS A 337 11.66 -14.49 19.33
CA CYS A 337 12.73 -14.72 20.33
C CYS A 337 12.88 -13.56 21.34
N ALA A 338 12.45 -12.35 21.00
CA ALA A 338 12.60 -11.19 21.89
C ALA A 338 11.95 -11.36 23.28
N PRO A 339 10.72 -11.92 23.44
CA PRO A 339 10.14 -12.21 24.75
C PRO A 339 10.96 -13.24 25.54
N LEU A 340 11.53 -14.23 24.85
CA LEU A 340 12.35 -15.27 25.48
C LEU A 340 13.71 -14.73 25.95
N TRP A 341 14.29 -13.81 25.14
CA TRP A 341 15.48 -13.09 25.54
C TRP A 341 15.22 -12.20 26.76
N LEU A 342 14.07 -11.52 26.83
CA LEU A 342 13.66 -10.75 28.00
C LEU A 342 13.56 -11.64 29.24
N ARG A 343 12.96 -12.83 29.13
CA ARG A 343 12.88 -13.82 30.18
C ARG A 343 14.26 -14.30 30.64
N HIS A 344 15.21 -14.53 29.73
CA HIS A 344 16.56 -14.99 30.00
C HIS A 344 17.44 -13.91 30.63
N ALA A 345 17.46 -12.71 30.06
CA ALA A 345 18.39 -11.62 30.39
C ALA A 345 17.84 -10.62 31.42
N GLY A 346 16.53 -10.72 31.73
CA GLY A 346 15.86 -9.82 32.68
C GLY A 346 15.46 -8.47 32.10
N PRO A 347 14.80 -7.62 32.90
CA PRO A 347 14.16 -6.39 32.44
C PRO A 347 15.14 -5.30 31.95
N ALA A 348 16.40 -5.35 32.32
CA ALA A 348 17.41 -4.36 31.88
C ALA A 348 17.59 -4.30 30.35
N VAL A 349 17.26 -5.38 29.61
CA VAL A 349 17.37 -5.44 28.15
C VAL A 349 16.16 -4.82 27.42
N LEU A 350 15.08 -4.56 28.13
CA LEU A 350 13.79 -4.14 27.57
C LEU A 350 13.89 -2.90 26.64
N PRO A 351 14.54 -1.78 27.01
CA PRO A 351 14.64 -0.61 26.14
C PRO A 351 15.25 -0.96 24.77
N ARG A 352 16.27 -1.81 24.78
CA ARG A 352 16.92 -2.25 23.53
C ARG A 352 16.00 -3.13 22.67
N LEU A 353 15.24 -4.04 23.28
CA LEU A 353 14.27 -4.87 22.57
C LEU A 353 13.16 -4.03 21.96
N LEU A 354 12.59 -3.08 22.70
CA LEU A 354 11.53 -2.21 22.18
C LEU A 354 12.03 -1.32 21.06
N ALA A 355 13.25 -0.76 21.16
CA ALA A 355 13.85 0.02 20.08
C ALA A 355 14.05 -0.78 18.77
N LEU A 356 14.29 -2.09 18.89
CA LEU A 356 14.40 -2.98 17.73
C LEU A 356 13.04 -3.37 17.14
N MET A 357 11.99 -3.50 17.97
CA MET A 357 10.71 -4.03 17.54
C MET A 357 9.73 -2.96 17.02
N THR A 358 9.66 -1.80 17.68
CA THR A 358 8.66 -0.77 17.40
C THR A 358 8.72 -0.19 15.98
N PRO A 359 9.88 0.00 15.34
CA PRO A 359 9.94 0.51 13.96
C PRO A 359 9.27 -0.41 12.92
N HIS A 360 9.16 -1.71 13.23
CA HIS A 360 8.60 -2.72 12.34
C HIS A 360 7.10 -2.97 12.52
N LEU A 361 6.44 -2.29 13.46
CA LEU A 361 5.00 -2.48 13.69
C LEU A 361 4.14 -2.14 12.48
N PRO A 362 4.42 -1.09 11.69
CA PRO A 362 3.63 -0.79 10.49
C PRO A 362 4.01 -1.61 9.26
N ASP A 363 4.92 -2.57 9.36
CA ASP A 363 5.34 -3.40 8.23
C ASP A 363 4.40 -4.60 8.07
N TYR A 364 3.74 -4.72 6.91
CA TYR A 364 2.81 -5.82 6.63
C TYR A 364 3.46 -7.20 6.61
N ALA A 365 4.73 -7.29 6.22
CA ALA A 365 5.40 -8.59 6.13
C ALA A 365 5.74 -9.16 7.51
N VAL A 366 6.02 -8.31 8.48
CA VAL A 366 6.54 -8.73 9.78
C VAL A 366 5.82 -8.10 10.99
N GLY A 367 5.06 -7.04 10.81
CA GLY A 367 4.43 -6.28 11.90
C GLY A 367 3.54 -7.13 12.82
N GLU A 368 2.77 -8.06 12.27
CA GLU A 368 1.95 -8.98 13.06
C GLU A 368 2.81 -9.85 14.01
N TYR A 369 4.01 -10.28 13.58
CA TYR A 369 4.92 -11.04 14.43
C TYR A 369 5.46 -10.19 15.57
N TYR A 370 5.83 -8.92 15.29
CA TYR A 370 6.29 -7.99 16.32
C TYR A 370 5.20 -7.64 17.32
N LEU A 371 3.97 -7.39 16.84
CA LEU A 371 2.81 -7.20 17.71
C LEU A 371 2.57 -8.41 18.62
N ALA A 372 2.61 -9.62 18.06
CA ALA A 372 2.49 -10.85 18.84
C ALA A 372 3.65 -11.03 19.84
N GLY A 373 4.86 -10.59 19.50
CA GLY A 373 6.01 -10.55 20.40
C GLY A 373 5.77 -9.62 21.59
N LEU A 374 5.32 -8.38 21.31
CA LEU A 374 4.97 -7.41 22.37
C LEU A 374 3.83 -7.91 23.26
N ALA A 375 2.80 -8.54 22.68
CA ALA A 375 1.71 -9.14 23.46
C ALA A 375 2.19 -10.20 24.46
N ARG A 376 3.21 -11.01 24.08
CA ARG A 376 3.82 -12.01 24.97
C ARG A 376 4.72 -11.42 26.05
N MET A 377 5.22 -10.19 25.87
CA MET A 377 5.93 -9.46 26.92
C MET A 377 4.99 -8.90 27.97
N GLY A 378 3.67 -8.87 27.70
CA GLY A 378 2.67 -8.40 28.65
C GLY A 378 2.93 -6.97 29.13
N GLY A 379 2.80 -6.74 30.44
CA GLY A 379 3.02 -5.44 31.09
C GLY A 379 4.42 -4.86 30.86
N HIS A 380 5.44 -5.68 30.58
CA HIS A 380 6.78 -5.19 30.25
C HIS A 380 6.79 -4.38 28.93
N ALA A 381 5.85 -4.65 28.01
CA ALA A 381 5.74 -3.91 26.74
C ALA A 381 4.98 -2.57 26.87
N ARG A 382 4.55 -2.12 28.05
CA ARG A 382 3.86 -0.82 28.26
C ARG A 382 4.56 0.39 27.60
N PRO A 383 5.89 0.51 27.59
CA PRO A 383 6.56 1.61 26.90
C PRO A 383 6.35 1.60 25.37
N ALA A 384 5.92 0.48 24.77
CA ALA A 384 5.56 0.40 23.34
C ALA A 384 4.11 0.81 23.04
N LEU A 385 3.25 1.03 24.06
CA LEU A 385 1.85 1.43 23.88
C LEU A 385 1.65 2.66 22.98
N PRO A 386 2.47 3.73 23.08
CA PRO A 386 2.31 4.86 22.15
C PRO A 386 2.44 4.46 20.68
N ALA A 387 3.41 3.60 20.34
CA ALA A 387 3.60 3.12 18.97
C ALA A 387 2.44 2.20 18.50
N VAL A 388 1.97 1.31 19.37
CA VAL A 388 0.81 0.44 19.09
C VAL A 388 -0.46 1.27 18.93
N THR A 389 -0.66 2.28 19.80
CA THR A 389 -1.82 3.20 19.73
C THR A 389 -1.79 4.05 18.46
N ALA A 390 -0.63 4.61 18.09
CA ALA A 390 -0.47 5.35 16.86
C ALA A 390 -0.81 4.50 15.61
N LEU A 391 -0.46 3.20 15.61
CA LEU A 391 -0.86 2.28 14.55
C LEU A 391 -2.38 2.04 14.52
N ILE A 392 -3.04 1.96 15.68
CA ILE A 392 -4.50 1.78 15.81
C ILE A 392 -5.24 3.04 15.33
N ASP A 393 -4.80 4.21 15.78
CA ASP A 393 -5.47 5.49 15.55
C ASP A 393 -5.20 6.07 14.16
N ARG A 394 -4.38 5.41 13.39
CA ARG A 394 -4.09 5.83 12.00
C ARG A 394 -5.37 5.80 11.17
N ARG A 395 -5.73 6.93 10.59
CA ARG A 395 -6.93 7.09 9.75
C ARG A 395 -6.77 6.46 8.37
N THR A 396 -5.57 6.59 7.79
CA THR A 396 -5.25 6.07 6.45
C THR A 396 -4.69 4.66 6.54
N ARG A 397 -5.00 3.84 5.53
CA ARG A 397 -4.35 2.52 5.38
C ARG A 397 -2.90 2.67 4.97
N ILE A 398 -2.10 1.66 5.23
CA ILE A 398 -0.69 1.66 4.87
C ILE A 398 -0.59 1.13 3.41
N PRO A 399 0.01 1.87 2.47
CA PRO A 399 0.15 1.41 1.09
C PRO A 399 1.14 0.23 1.00
N VAL A 400 0.83 -0.75 0.14
CA VAL A 400 1.71 -1.87 -0.24
C VAL A 400 1.84 -1.87 -1.76
N ASN A 401 3.04 -2.06 -2.29
CA ASN A 401 3.29 -1.89 -3.72
C ASN A 401 3.18 -3.17 -4.56
N ASP A 402 2.89 -4.34 -3.96
CA ASP A 402 3.07 -5.64 -4.61
C ASP A 402 1.80 -6.49 -4.72
N SER A 403 0.62 -5.97 -4.38
CA SER A 403 -0.62 -6.74 -4.34
C SER A 403 -1.83 -5.96 -4.90
N THR A 404 -2.97 -6.64 -5.01
CA THR A 404 -4.23 -5.93 -5.33
C THR A 404 -4.68 -5.08 -4.15
N ARG A 405 -5.38 -3.96 -4.42
CA ARG A 405 -5.88 -3.04 -3.39
C ARG A 405 -6.73 -3.74 -2.32
N ASP A 406 -7.55 -4.72 -2.72
CA ASP A 406 -8.34 -5.53 -1.79
C ASP A 406 -7.47 -6.45 -0.91
N ALA A 407 -6.35 -6.96 -1.44
CA ALA A 407 -5.39 -7.73 -0.65
C ALA A 407 -4.66 -6.84 0.36
N GLU A 408 -4.26 -5.64 -0.05
CA GLU A 408 -3.68 -4.62 0.83
C GLU A 408 -4.64 -4.25 1.98
N MET A 409 -5.92 -4.06 1.67
CA MET A 409 -6.94 -3.80 2.67
C MET A 409 -7.07 -4.95 3.69
N ARG A 410 -7.03 -6.22 3.24
CA ARG A 410 -7.04 -7.38 4.14
C ARG A 410 -5.83 -7.44 5.05
N LEU A 411 -4.65 -7.09 4.53
CA LEU A 411 -3.42 -7.02 5.32
C LEU A 411 -3.51 -5.93 6.38
N ASP A 412 -4.01 -4.73 6.04
CA ASP A 412 -4.21 -3.64 7.00
C ASP A 412 -5.23 -4.02 8.09
N GLU A 413 -6.36 -4.66 7.72
CA GLU A 413 -7.35 -5.16 8.69
C GLU A 413 -6.78 -6.24 9.63
N SER A 414 -5.88 -7.09 9.12
CA SER A 414 -5.20 -8.12 9.93
C SER A 414 -4.22 -7.48 10.91
N LEU A 415 -3.41 -6.53 10.43
CA LEU A 415 -2.45 -5.79 11.26
C LEU A 415 -3.16 -4.97 12.34
N LEU A 416 -4.26 -4.28 11.99
CA LEU A 416 -5.08 -3.54 12.96
C LEU A 416 -5.66 -4.46 14.04
N ALA A 417 -6.16 -5.64 13.66
CA ALA A 417 -6.69 -6.61 14.61
C ALA A 417 -5.60 -7.14 15.56
N ALA A 418 -4.38 -7.38 15.03
CA ALA A 418 -3.23 -7.77 15.82
C ALA A 418 -2.83 -6.65 16.82
N ALA A 419 -2.81 -5.38 16.35
CA ALA A 419 -2.50 -4.23 17.21
C ALA A 419 -3.52 -4.05 18.34
N LEU A 420 -4.83 -4.18 18.06
CA LEU A 420 -5.89 -4.13 19.07
C LEU A 420 -5.76 -5.27 20.10
N THR A 421 -5.39 -6.47 19.66
CA THR A 421 -5.16 -7.62 20.54
C THR A 421 -3.94 -7.40 21.41
N THR A 422 -2.85 -6.88 20.82
CA THR A 422 -1.62 -6.56 21.53
C THR A 422 -1.84 -5.51 22.61
N ARG A 423 -2.55 -4.41 22.28
CA ARG A 423 -2.90 -3.37 23.26
C ARG A 423 -3.66 -3.96 24.45
N ARG A 424 -4.65 -4.82 24.20
CA ARG A 424 -5.40 -5.48 25.26
C ARG A 424 -4.51 -6.37 26.14
N ALA A 425 -3.63 -7.16 25.54
CA ALA A 425 -2.71 -8.04 26.28
C ALA A 425 -1.73 -7.25 27.17
N ILE A 426 -1.17 -6.14 26.65
CA ILE A 426 -0.27 -5.27 27.43
C ILE A 426 -0.99 -4.61 28.59
N LEU A 427 -2.26 -4.20 28.42
CA LEU A 427 -3.04 -3.53 29.46
C LEU A 427 -3.63 -4.50 30.50
N ALA A 428 -3.93 -5.73 30.12
CA ALA A 428 -4.49 -6.75 31.01
C ALA A 428 -3.46 -7.31 32.02
N ASP A 429 -2.18 -7.26 31.68
CA ASP A 429 -1.11 -7.68 32.53
C ASP A 429 -0.71 -6.51 33.47
N GLU A 430 -1.00 -6.63 34.76
CA GLU A 430 -0.68 -5.60 35.76
C GLU A 430 0.83 -5.31 35.88
N GLY A 431 1.67 -6.13 35.26
CA GLY A 431 3.13 -5.99 35.27
C GLY A 431 3.74 -5.94 36.68
N PRO A 432 5.03 -6.17 36.84
CA PRO A 432 5.65 -5.99 38.13
C PRO A 432 5.46 -4.53 38.57
N GLN A 433 4.70 -4.31 39.63
CA GLN A 433 4.66 -3.00 40.28
C GLN A 433 6.13 -2.60 40.53
N PRO A 434 6.51 -1.32 40.22
CA PRO A 434 7.82 -0.86 40.63
C PRO A 434 7.91 -1.13 42.12
N HIS A 435 8.71 -2.12 42.50
CA HIS A 435 8.95 -2.39 43.91
C HIS A 435 9.30 -1.04 44.51
N ALA A 436 8.48 -0.61 45.50
CA ALA A 436 8.77 0.56 46.33
C ALA A 436 10.24 0.41 46.72
N GLN A 437 11.10 1.31 46.28
CA GLN A 437 12.48 1.31 46.68
C GLN A 437 12.45 1.23 48.20
N PRO A 438 13.12 0.25 48.82
CA PRO A 438 13.19 0.22 50.29
C PRO A 438 13.69 1.61 50.69
N SER A 439 12.88 2.30 51.52
CA SER A 439 13.19 3.62 52.07
C SER A 439 14.64 3.57 52.57
N ALA A 440 15.50 4.39 51.98
CA ALA A 440 16.89 4.49 52.41
C ALA A 440 16.90 4.66 53.92
N PRO A 441 17.71 3.88 54.68
CA PRO A 441 17.78 4.03 56.13
C PRO A 441 18.10 5.48 56.44
N ALA A 442 17.30 6.07 57.37
CA ALA A 442 17.46 7.44 57.81
C ALA A 442 18.94 7.65 58.23
N GLN A 443 19.61 8.59 57.55
CA GLN A 443 20.95 8.98 57.93
C GLN A 443 20.91 9.52 59.35
N PRO A 444 21.80 9.06 60.26
CA PRO A 444 21.87 9.58 61.62
C PRO A 444 22.23 11.08 61.55
N THR A 445 21.44 11.89 62.19
CA THR A 445 21.68 13.33 62.43
C THR A 445 23.04 13.55 63.04
N PRO A 446 23.93 14.40 62.51
CA PRO A 446 25.22 14.68 63.16
C PRO A 446 24.99 15.43 64.48
N PRO A 447 25.78 15.14 65.51
CA PRO A 447 25.63 15.78 66.78
C PRO A 447 25.92 17.28 66.68
N THR A 448 25.03 18.07 67.28
CA THR A 448 25.16 19.55 67.41
C THR A 448 26.38 19.84 68.34
N HIS A 449 27.46 20.36 67.77
CA HIS A 449 28.55 20.91 68.53
C HIS A 449 28.11 22.16 69.26
N ALA A 450 28.00 22.07 70.60
CA ALA A 450 27.86 23.22 71.50
C ALA A 450 29.18 24.00 71.43
N SER A 451 29.14 25.28 71.05
CA SER A 451 30.23 26.22 71.19
C SER A 451 30.42 26.57 72.72
N PRO A 452 31.65 26.51 73.20
CA PRO A 452 31.93 27.08 74.52
C PRO A 452 32.09 28.59 74.47
N ARG A 453 31.67 29.29 75.50
CA ARG A 453 31.83 30.72 75.76
C ARG A 453 33.30 31.11 75.96
#